data_d12506a7dbf3cd52d534bd120d12072a
#
_entry.id   d12506a7dbf3cd52d534bd120d12072a
#
_cell.length_a   1.000
_cell.length_b   1.000
_cell.length_c   1.000
_cell.angle_alpha   90.00
_cell.angle_beta   90.00
_cell.angle_gamma   90.00
#
_symmetry.space_group_name_H-M   'P 1'
#
loop_
_entity.id
_entity.type
_entity.pdbx_description
1 polymer ?
#
loop_
_entity_poly.entity_id
_entity_poly.type
_entity_poly.pdbx_seq_one_letter_code
_entity_poly.pdbx_strand_id
1 'polypeptide(L)'
;MNINRTGVKSFWKAIEVEEAQSPYNIIHLKVFYPGEAGDGNPFSNAPAARDLAPFPIVIFFNGFNCSLAVYQWLAVELAARGLVVVLFDWLVNTGEAAIITPGVDRAAFSREAYGNVPSASALPLLLTELNNLQSNGVLSGLLDLQKIILGGHSAGGRLALENAEPKFFAGVIGAFSYGAHSAAPMQLGYDAGTILPLPDSLPMLIIGGTEDGVIAKNSKIYGVEQWQTPANPVIRTFREAVKRQNNDSYLIIIEGANHFAIANNPDPTLSVAANDFASTQPEADRSLMASIIGSFINTFVLKRSEKAEFEQLLQHRAIALTELK
;
A
#
# COMPACT_ATOMS: atom_id res chain seq x y z
N MET A 1 6.89 20.11 -14.96
CA MET A 1 7.95 19.33 -15.67
C MET A 1 7.31 18.23 -16.50
N ASN A 2 7.64 18.14 -17.81
CA ASN A 2 7.31 16.95 -18.59
C ASN A 2 8.11 15.77 -17.99
N ILE A 3 7.46 14.94 -17.19
CA ILE A 3 8.04 13.65 -16.78
C ILE A 3 8.12 12.86 -18.10
N ASN A 4 9.32 12.71 -18.66
CA ASN A 4 9.57 11.75 -19.72
C ASN A 4 9.12 10.40 -19.16
N ARG A 5 7.93 9.93 -19.57
CA ARG A 5 7.42 8.62 -19.16
C ARG A 5 8.34 7.58 -19.76
N THR A 6 9.26 7.07 -18.94
CA THR A 6 10.04 5.88 -19.26
C THR A 6 9.09 4.72 -19.52
N GLY A 7 9.41 3.88 -20.48
CA GLY A 7 8.61 2.67 -20.71
C GLY A 7 8.63 1.82 -19.46
N VAL A 8 7.46 1.36 -18.99
CA VAL A 8 7.38 0.46 -17.84
C VAL A 8 7.47 -0.99 -18.31
N LYS A 9 8.27 -1.76 -17.63
CA LYS A 9 8.44 -3.21 -17.85
C LYS A 9 8.10 -3.97 -16.58
N SER A 10 7.82 -5.26 -16.72
CA SER A 10 7.56 -6.12 -15.56
C SER A 10 7.98 -7.56 -15.83
N PHE A 11 8.25 -8.29 -14.74
CA PHE A 11 8.47 -9.74 -14.77
C PHE A 11 7.82 -10.40 -13.55
N TRP A 12 7.64 -11.71 -13.65
CA TRP A 12 7.13 -12.54 -12.56
C TRP A 12 8.25 -13.21 -11.80
N LYS A 13 8.04 -13.39 -10.50
CA LYS A 13 8.86 -14.21 -9.61
C LYS A 13 7.96 -15.01 -8.67
N ALA A 14 8.52 -16.05 -8.06
CA ALA A 14 7.89 -16.81 -7.00
C ALA A 14 8.86 -16.97 -5.84
N ILE A 15 8.34 -16.86 -4.61
CA ILE A 15 9.07 -17.16 -3.39
C ILE A 15 8.44 -18.40 -2.78
N GLU A 16 9.25 -19.39 -2.44
CA GLU A 16 8.81 -20.53 -1.66
C GLU A 16 8.83 -20.19 -0.17
N VAL A 17 7.74 -20.54 0.51
CA VAL A 17 7.58 -20.37 1.96
C VAL A 17 7.75 -21.75 2.60
N GLU A 18 8.91 -22.01 3.17
CA GLU A 18 9.31 -23.34 3.65
C GLU A 18 8.37 -23.93 4.72
N GLU A 19 7.77 -23.06 5.54
CA GLU A 19 6.88 -23.47 6.65
C GLU A 19 5.44 -23.75 6.20
N ALA A 20 5.07 -23.42 4.96
CA ALA A 20 3.73 -23.63 4.43
C ALA A 20 3.65 -24.88 3.56
N GLN A 21 2.47 -25.51 3.53
CA GLN A 21 2.23 -26.68 2.68
C GLN A 21 1.70 -26.27 1.29
N SER A 22 2.10 -27.03 0.25
CA SER A 22 1.55 -26.87 -1.09
C SER A 22 0.02 -27.04 -1.07
N PRO A 23 -0.76 -26.22 -1.82
CA PRO A 23 -0.34 -25.18 -2.78
C PRO A 23 -0.16 -23.78 -2.17
N TYR A 24 -0.15 -23.65 -0.84
CA TYR A 24 -0.13 -22.37 -0.13
C TYR A 24 1.29 -21.86 0.21
N ASN A 25 2.30 -22.63 -0.20
CA ASN A 25 3.72 -22.37 0.06
C ASN A 25 4.38 -21.46 -0.99
N ILE A 26 3.61 -20.77 -1.84
CA ILE A 26 4.15 -19.89 -2.88
C ILE A 26 3.57 -18.50 -2.76
N ILE A 27 4.46 -17.51 -2.72
CA ILE A 27 4.11 -16.10 -2.94
C ILE A 27 4.45 -15.76 -4.39
N HIS A 28 3.46 -15.38 -5.17
CA HIS A 28 3.65 -14.91 -6.55
C HIS A 28 3.89 -13.42 -6.57
N LEU A 29 4.99 -12.99 -7.16
CA LEU A 29 5.39 -11.58 -7.27
C LEU A 29 5.29 -11.11 -8.71
N LYS A 30 4.85 -9.87 -8.90
CA LYS A 30 5.02 -9.12 -10.14
C LYS A 30 5.81 -7.86 -9.84
N VAL A 31 6.98 -7.74 -10.45
CA VAL A 31 7.90 -6.61 -10.26
C VAL A 31 7.83 -5.70 -11.47
N PHE A 32 7.48 -4.44 -11.24
CA PHE A 32 7.43 -3.38 -12.26
C PHE A 32 8.63 -2.47 -12.11
N TYR A 33 9.22 -2.04 -13.22
CA TYR A 33 10.42 -1.22 -13.21
C TYR A 33 10.49 -0.26 -14.40
N PRO A 34 11.22 0.87 -14.27
CA PRO A 34 11.54 1.74 -15.39
C PRO A 34 12.39 0.98 -16.41
N GLY A 35 11.88 0.82 -17.63
CA GLY A 35 12.60 0.14 -18.71
C GLY A 35 13.18 1.12 -19.70
N GLU A 36 14.27 0.74 -20.36
CA GLU A 36 14.75 1.44 -21.55
C GLU A 36 13.73 1.34 -22.68
N ALA A 37 13.77 2.30 -23.62
CA ALA A 37 13.03 2.18 -24.85
C ALA A 37 13.53 0.91 -25.59
N GLY A 38 12.67 -0.08 -25.69
CA GLY A 38 13.05 -1.40 -26.23
C GLY A 38 13.25 -1.38 -27.75
N ASP A 39 13.94 -2.39 -28.24
CA ASP A 39 14.14 -2.69 -29.66
C ASP A 39 12.87 -3.17 -30.39
N GLY A 40 11.72 -3.09 -29.72
CA GLY A 40 10.42 -3.52 -30.24
C GLY A 40 10.20 -5.06 -30.18
N ASN A 41 11.15 -5.84 -29.65
CA ASN A 41 10.96 -7.28 -29.49
C ASN A 41 10.09 -7.58 -28.24
N PRO A 42 8.84 -8.07 -28.42
CA PRO A 42 7.92 -8.33 -27.31
C PRO A 42 8.36 -9.49 -26.41
N PHE A 43 9.34 -10.29 -26.84
CA PHE A 43 9.86 -11.46 -26.11
C PHE A 43 11.18 -11.15 -25.37
N SER A 44 11.79 -9.99 -25.58
CA SER A 44 12.97 -9.61 -24.82
C SER A 44 12.58 -9.01 -23.47
N ASN A 45 13.25 -9.45 -22.41
CA ASN A 45 13.27 -8.68 -21.17
C ASN A 45 14.01 -7.38 -21.45
N ALA A 46 13.27 -6.30 -21.72
CA ALA A 46 13.89 -5.02 -21.97
C ALA A 46 14.76 -4.62 -20.76
N PRO A 47 15.98 -4.10 -21.00
CA PRO A 47 16.83 -3.66 -19.93
C PRO A 47 16.17 -2.57 -19.10
N ALA A 48 16.57 -2.48 -17.83
CA ALA A 48 16.16 -1.39 -16.97
C ALA A 48 16.84 -0.08 -17.38
N ALA A 49 16.17 1.05 -17.21
CA ALA A 49 16.68 2.40 -17.48
C ALA A 49 17.78 2.76 -16.46
N ARG A 50 19.00 2.29 -16.72
CA ARG A 50 20.17 2.37 -15.80
C ARG A 50 20.56 3.79 -15.42
N ASP A 51 20.27 4.76 -16.26
CA ASP A 51 20.50 6.18 -16.04
C ASP A 51 19.65 6.78 -14.92
N LEU A 52 18.55 6.10 -14.57
CA LEU A 52 17.66 6.47 -13.48
C LEU A 52 17.95 5.72 -12.16
N ALA A 53 18.85 4.74 -12.17
CA ALA A 53 19.23 3.96 -10.99
C ALA A 53 20.13 4.80 -10.04
N PRO A 54 20.19 4.46 -8.73
CA PRO A 54 19.47 3.33 -8.09
C PRO A 54 17.98 3.64 -7.84
N PHE A 55 17.14 2.64 -8.09
CA PHE A 55 15.70 2.77 -7.97
C PHE A 55 15.22 2.60 -6.53
N PRO A 56 14.50 3.57 -5.94
CA PRO A 56 13.72 3.34 -4.74
C PRO A 56 12.61 2.32 -5.01
N ILE A 57 12.15 1.64 -3.97
CA ILE A 57 11.27 0.50 -4.09
C ILE A 57 9.95 0.78 -3.37
N VAL A 58 8.84 0.43 -3.99
CA VAL A 58 7.53 0.35 -3.34
C VAL A 58 7.15 -1.12 -3.22
N ILE A 59 6.85 -1.57 -2.00
CA ILE A 59 6.19 -2.85 -1.73
C ILE A 59 4.73 -2.54 -1.42
N PHE A 60 3.81 -3.08 -2.21
CA PHE A 60 2.38 -2.82 -2.05
C PHE A 60 1.65 -4.06 -1.53
N PHE A 61 1.03 -3.92 -0.37
CA PHE A 61 0.23 -4.94 0.28
C PHE A 61 -1.22 -4.85 -0.19
N ASN A 62 -1.74 -5.93 -0.75
CA ASN A 62 -3.12 -6.04 -1.22
C ASN A 62 -4.13 -6.11 -0.06
N GLY A 63 -5.39 -5.78 -0.33
CA GLY A 63 -6.51 -6.11 0.58
C GLY A 63 -6.77 -7.63 0.63
N PHE A 64 -7.48 -8.11 1.64
CA PHE A 64 -7.92 -9.51 1.66
C PHE A 64 -8.75 -9.86 0.42
N ASN A 65 -8.46 -10.99 -0.19
CA ASN A 65 -9.06 -11.49 -1.42
C ASN A 65 -8.95 -10.57 -2.64
N CYS A 66 -8.07 -9.58 -2.59
CA CYS A 66 -7.76 -8.73 -3.73
C CYS A 66 -6.48 -9.22 -4.40
N SER A 67 -6.58 -9.71 -5.62
CA SER A 67 -5.38 -10.08 -6.40
C SER A 67 -4.55 -8.85 -6.76
N LEU A 68 -3.25 -9.03 -6.88
CA LEU A 68 -2.31 -8.03 -7.38
C LEU A 68 -2.75 -7.42 -8.74
N ALA A 69 -3.56 -8.16 -9.52
CA ALA A 69 -4.04 -7.73 -10.82
C ALA A 69 -4.81 -6.39 -10.77
N VAL A 70 -5.58 -6.16 -9.70
CA VAL A 70 -6.40 -4.95 -9.58
C VAL A 70 -5.59 -3.69 -9.24
N TYR A 71 -4.32 -3.84 -8.84
CA TYR A 71 -3.39 -2.74 -8.50
C TYR A 71 -2.31 -2.48 -9.55
N GLN A 72 -2.25 -3.26 -10.64
CA GLN A 72 -1.20 -3.12 -11.66
C GLN A 72 -1.15 -1.73 -12.29
N TRP A 73 -2.29 -1.07 -12.42
CA TRP A 73 -2.38 0.30 -12.92
C TRP A 73 -1.54 1.27 -12.06
N LEU A 74 -1.64 1.18 -10.71
CA LEU A 74 -0.86 2.01 -9.79
C LEU A 74 0.63 1.67 -9.88
N ALA A 75 0.98 0.38 -9.98
CA ALA A 75 2.36 -0.04 -10.14
C ALA A 75 2.99 0.54 -11.43
N VAL A 76 2.24 0.58 -12.53
CA VAL A 76 2.68 1.21 -13.78
C VAL A 76 2.88 2.72 -13.59
N GLU A 77 1.95 3.41 -12.96
CA GLU A 77 2.05 4.86 -12.72
C GLU A 77 3.24 5.23 -11.83
N LEU A 78 3.52 4.42 -10.79
CA LEU A 78 4.65 4.64 -9.90
C LEU A 78 5.99 4.25 -10.56
N ALA A 79 6.03 3.16 -11.33
CA ALA A 79 7.24 2.76 -12.06
C ALA A 79 7.60 3.79 -13.15
N ALA A 80 6.61 4.38 -13.82
CA ALA A 80 6.83 5.48 -14.78
C ALA A 80 7.45 6.74 -14.13
N ARG A 81 7.42 6.83 -12.78
CA ARG A 81 8.04 7.91 -11.98
C ARG A 81 9.44 7.54 -11.46
N GLY A 82 10.02 6.44 -11.92
CA GLY A 82 11.38 6.03 -11.54
C GLY A 82 11.45 5.15 -10.28
N LEU A 83 10.38 4.44 -9.96
CA LEU A 83 10.32 3.51 -8.83
C LEU A 83 10.32 2.05 -9.32
N VAL A 84 10.86 1.13 -8.55
CA VAL A 84 10.56 -0.30 -8.69
C VAL A 84 9.36 -0.60 -7.80
N VAL A 85 8.35 -1.29 -8.33
CA VAL A 85 7.13 -1.60 -7.59
C VAL A 85 6.91 -3.10 -7.55
N VAL A 86 6.74 -3.64 -6.34
CA VAL A 86 6.48 -5.05 -6.09
C VAL A 86 5.03 -5.21 -5.65
N LEU A 87 4.26 -5.94 -6.46
CA LEU A 87 2.94 -6.46 -6.11
C LEU A 87 3.05 -7.96 -5.87
N PHE A 88 2.19 -8.53 -5.02
CA PHE A 88 2.22 -9.95 -4.77
C PHE A 88 0.86 -10.55 -4.44
N ASP A 89 0.69 -11.85 -4.71
CA ASP A 89 -0.42 -12.66 -4.24
C ASP A 89 0.13 -13.82 -3.41
N TRP A 90 -0.41 -13.98 -2.22
CA TRP A 90 -0.15 -15.12 -1.35
C TRP A 90 -1.47 -15.76 -0.95
N LEU A 91 -1.66 -17.00 -1.38
CA LEU A 91 -2.80 -17.80 -0.97
C LEU A 91 -2.52 -18.51 0.34
N VAL A 92 -3.45 -18.42 1.29
CA VAL A 92 -3.41 -19.17 2.54
C VAL A 92 -4.71 -19.93 2.76
N ASN A 93 -4.60 -21.10 3.40
CA ASN A 93 -5.75 -21.90 3.77
C ASN A 93 -6.31 -21.40 5.13
N THR A 94 -7.58 -21.08 5.18
CA THR A 94 -8.28 -20.70 6.43
C THR A 94 -9.04 -21.86 7.06
N GLY A 95 -8.98 -23.07 6.48
CA GLY A 95 -9.74 -24.24 6.89
C GLY A 95 -11.07 -24.38 6.15
N GLU A 96 -11.76 -23.31 5.85
CA GLU A 96 -13.02 -23.29 5.09
C GLU A 96 -12.80 -23.00 3.61
N ALA A 97 -11.84 -22.12 3.31
CA ALA A 97 -11.50 -21.71 1.94
C ALA A 97 -10.05 -21.20 1.87
N ALA A 98 -9.52 -21.12 0.65
CA ALA A 98 -8.29 -20.37 0.39
C ALA A 98 -8.62 -18.87 0.22
N ILE A 99 -7.80 -18.02 0.80
CA ILE A 99 -7.91 -16.57 0.63
C ILE A 99 -6.58 -15.97 0.15
N ILE A 100 -6.66 -14.87 -0.58
CA ILE A 100 -5.49 -14.04 -0.86
C ILE A 100 -5.27 -13.15 0.37
N THR A 101 -4.05 -13.21 0.94
CA THR A 101 -3.66 -12.45 2.12
C THR A 101 -2.54 -11.46 1.81
N PRO A 102 -2.52 -10.28 2.49
CA PRO A 102 -1.34 -9.42 2.49
C PRO A 102 -0.20 -9.94 3.40
N GLY A 103 -0.32 -11.12 3.99
CA GLY A 103 0.67 -11.67 4.93
C GLY A 103 0.52 -11.06 6.33
N VAL A 104 -0.63 -11.29 6.96
CA VAL A 104 -0.92 -10.79 8.32
C VAL A 104 -0.45 -11.78 9.36
N ASP A 105 0.43 -11.36 10.26
CA ASP A 105 0.68 -12.06 11.52
C ASP A 105 -0.37 -11.63 12.57
N ARG A 106 -1.35 -12.49 12.82
CA ARG A 106 -2.43 -12.21 13.77
C ARG A 106 -1.94 -12.10 15.21
N ALA A 107 -0.87 -12.80 15.58
CA ALA A 107 -0.31 -12.77 16.94
C ALA A 107 0.27 -11.38 17.29
N ALA A 108 0.77 -10.67 16.27
CA ALA A 108 1.30 -9.32 16.44
C ALA A 108 0.24 -8.27 16.86
N PHE A 109 -1.05 -8.61 16.74
CA PHE A 109 -2.16 -7.72 17.13
C PHE A 109 -2.63 -7.92 18.58
N SER A 110 -2.04 -8.83 19.36
CA SER A 110 -2.34 -8.93 20.80
C SER A 110 -1.89 -7.65 21.53
N ARG A 111 -2.48 -7.39 22.71
CA ARG A 111 -2.12 -6.20 23.51
C ARG A 111 -0.64 -6.15 23.88
N GLU A 112 -0.02 -7.30 24.10
CA GLU A 112 1.38 -7.44 24.50
C GLU A 112 2.35 -7.28 23.32
N ALA A 113 1.95 -7.74 22.14
CA ALA A 113 2.80 -7.78 20.95
C ALA A 113 2.70 -6.51 20.09
N TYR A 114 1.53 -5.85 20.08
CA TYR A 114 1.27 -4.71 19.19
C TYR A 114 2.32 -3.59 19.33
N GLY A 115 2.91 -3.20 18.21
CA GLY A 115 3.97 -2.17 18.16
C GLY A 115 5.34 -2.65 18.66
N ASN A 116 5.46 -3.88 19.18
CA ASN A 116 6.72 -4.47 19.66
C ASN A 116 7.32 -5.45 18.67
N VAL A 117 6.51 -6.03 17.79
CA VAL A 117 6.92 -6.96 16.74
C VAL A 117 6.28 -6.54 15.41
N PRO A 118 6.90 -6.89 14.27
CA PRO A 118 6.30 -6.62 12.97
C PRO A 118 5.03 -7.45 12.76
N SER A 119 4.01 -6.84 12.11
CA SER A 119 2.73 -7.51 11.82
C SER A 119 2.62 -8.04 10.39
N ALA A 120 3.59 -7.73 9.52
CA ALA A 120 3.64 -8.13 8.12
C ALA A 120 4.55 -9.35 7.92
N SER A 121 4.00 -10.57 7.97
CA SER A 121 4.77 -11.82 7.82
C SER A 121 5.34 -12.03 6.42
N ALA A 122 4.74 -11.43 5.38
CA ALA A 122 5.29 -11.46 4.01
C ALA A 122 6.54 -10.59 3.84
N LEU A 123 6.68 -9.51 4.62
CA LEU A 123 7.70 -8.49 4.37
C LEU A 123 9.14 -9.01 4.47
N PRO A 124 9.54 -9.83 5.46
CA PRO A 124 10.89 -10.41 5.49
C PRO A 124 11.24 -11.24 4.25
N LEU A 125 10.27 -12.01 3.73
CA LEU A 125 10.44 -12.84 2.53
C LEU A 125 10.62 -11.97 1.28
N LEU A 126 9.80 -10.91 1.16
CA LEU A 126 9.91 -9.94 0.06
C LEU A 126 11.25 -9.19 0.09
N LEU A 127 11.74 -8.81 1.28
CA LEU A 127 13.05 -8.15 1.43
C LEU A 127 14.20 -9.09 1.05
N THR A 128 14.10 -10.38 1.40
CA THR A 128 15.06 -11.39 0.97
C THR A 128 15.09 -11.50 -0.55
N GLU A 129 13.94 -11.56 -1.21
CA GLU A 129 13.90 -11.63 -2.68
C GLU A 129 14.41 -10.33 -3.34
N LEU A 130 14.20 -9.16 -2.73
CA LEU A 130 14.80 -7.91 -3.23
C LEU A 130 16.34 -7.95 -3.18
N ASN A 131 16.95 -8.56 -2.16
CA ASN A 131 18.39 -8.79 -2.10
C ASN A 131 18.86 -9.77 -3.22
N ASN A 132 18.06 -10.80 -3.53
CA ASN A 132 18.34 -11.70 -4.65
C ASN A 132 18.28 -10.95 -5.98
N LEU A 133 17.28 -10.09 -6.19
CA LEU A 133 17.14 -9.26 -7.39
C LEU A 133 18.24 -8.21 -7.51
N GLN A 134 18.74 -7.68 -6.39
CA GLN A 134 19.91 -6.78 -6.37
C GLN A 134 21.19 -7.48 -6.85
N SER A 135 21.28 -8.80 -6.65
CA SER A 135 22.44 -9.59 -7.03
C SER A 135 22.32 -10.22 -8.42
N ASN A 136 21.11 -10.41 -8.92
CA ASN A 136 20.86 -11.20 -10.12
C ASN A 136 19.76 -10.59 -11.02
N GLY A 137 19.86 -10.86 -12.31
CA GLY A 137 18.82 -10.53 -13.29
C GLY A 137 18.87 -9.08 -13.77
N VAL A 138 17.75 -8.63 -14.34
CA VAL A 138 17.64 -7.32 -15.02
C VAL A 138 17.81 -6.13 -14.06
N LEU A 139 17.57 -6.32 -12.77
CA LEU A 139 17.68 -5.29 -11.72
C LEU A 139 19.00 -5.39 -10.92
N SER A 140 19.93 -6.26 -11.34
CA SER A 140 21.23 -6.44 -10.64
C SER A 140 22.01 -5.14 -10.54
N GLY A 141 22.34 -4.74 -9.28
CA GLY A 141 23.06 -3.51 -8.97
C GLY A 141 22.24 -2.22 -9.11
N LEU A 142 20.90 -2.31 -9.34
CA LEU A 142 20.09 -1.14 -9.68
C LEU A 142 19.06 -0.76 -8.60
N LEU A 143 18.87 -1.56 -7.55
CA LEU A 143 17.93 -1.27 -6.48
C LEU A 143 18.54 -0.42 -5.37
N ASP A 144 17.78 0.51 -4.82
CA ASP A 144 18.13 1.22 -3.59
C ASP A 144 17.44 0.55 -2.39
N LEU A 145 18.08 -0.48 -1.85
CA LEU A 145 17.55 -1.25 -0.72
C LEU A 145 17.45 -0.44 0.59
N GLN A 146 17.98 0.79 0.61
CA GLN A 146 17.84 1.72 1.73
C GLN A 146 16.70 2.72 1.54
N LYS A 147 15.95 2.59 0.43
CA LYS A 147 14.81 3.45 0.11
C LYS A 147 13.58 2.63 -0.28
N ILE A 148 13.01 1.96 0.72
CA ILE A 148 11.80 1.14 0.59
C ILE A 148 10.61 1.91 1.16
N ILE A 149 9.55 2.00 0.39
CA ILE A 149 8.27 2.61 0.75
C ILE A 149 7.24 1.50 0.85
N LEU A 150 6.51 1.43 1.95
CA LEU A 150 5.41 0.49 2.12
C LEU A 150 4.11 1.14 1.68
N GLY A 151 3.38 0.48 0.80
CA GLY A 151 2.06 0.92 0.36
C GLY A 151 1.03 -0.18 0.57
N GLY A 152 -0.26 0.17 0.63
CA GLY A 152 -1.26 -0.88 0.69
C GLY A 152 -2.71 -0.39 0.70
N HIS A 153 -3.61 -1.37 0.53
CA HIS A 153 -5.05 -1.18 0.54
C HIS A 153 -5.70 -1.98 1.67
N SER A 154 -6.68 -1.38 2.36
CA SER A 154 -7.47 -2.08 3.38
C SER A 154 -6.57 -2.73 4.46
N ALA A 155 -6.69 -4.03 4.69
CA ALA A 155 -5.80 -4.78 5.60
C ALA A 155 -4.32 -4.61 5.25
N GLY A 156 -3.97 -4.63 3.95
CA GLY A 156 -2.61 -4.37 3.49
C GLY A 156 -2.16 -2.93 3.73
N GLY A 157 -3.06 -1.96 3.62
CA GLY A 157 -2.79 -0.57 3.98
C GLY A 157 -2.48 -0.40 5.46
N ARG A 158 -3.21 -1.12 6.32
CA ARG A 158 -2.91 -1.18 7.75
C ARG A 158 -1.51 -1.75 8.01
N LEU A 159 -1.16 -2.89 7.38
CA LEU A 159 0.18 -3.46 7.49
C LEU A 159 1.27 -2.50 7.03
N ALA A 160 1.06 -1.78 5.92
CA ALA A 160 2.02 -0.80 5.43
C ALA A 160 2.31 0.29 6.48
N LEU A 161 1.27 0.83 7.13
CA LEU A 161 1.42 1.85 8.15
C LEU A 161 2.08 1.31 9.43
N GLU A 162 1.65 0.14 9.94
CA GLU A 162 2.14 -0.45 11.18
C GLU A 162 3.61 -0.91 11.10
N ASN A 163 4.07 -1.28 9.90
CA ASN A 163 5.44 -1.74 9.67
C ASN A 163 6.36 -0.65 9.11
N ALA A 164 5.89 0.61 9.01
CA ALA A 164 6.73 1.76 8.64
C ALA A 164 7.59 2.20 9.83
N GLU A 165 8.44 1.29 10.31
CA GLU A 165 9.25 1.46 11.50
C GLU A 165 10.69 0.95 11.25
N PRO A 166 11.69 1.84 11.21
CA PRO A 166 13.08 1.46 10.93
C PRO A 166 13.66 0.43 11.91
N LYS A 167 13.14 0.38 13.15
CA LYS A 167 13.61 -0.64 14.12
C LYS A 167 13.23 -2.06 13.69
N PHE A 168 12.16 -2.23 12.89
CA PHE A 168 11.78 -3.51 12.32
C PHE A 168 12.47 -3.76 10.97
N PHE A 169 12.54 -2.72 10.12
CA PHE A 169 13.01 -2.81 8.75
C PHE A 169 13.82 -1.57 8.37
N ALA A 170 15.14 -1.64 8.54
CA ALA A 170 16.06 -0.50 8.43
C ALA A 170 15.99 0.26 7.08
N GLY A 171 15.67 -0.43 5.98
CA GLY A 171 15.54 0.19 4.65
C GLY A 171 14.21 0.89 4.40
N VAL A 172 13.23 0.76 5.30
CA VAL A 172 11.91 1.41 5.15
C VAL A 172 12.02 2.89 5.53
N ILE A 173 11.53 3.77 4.66
CA ILE A 173 11.66 5.24 4.80
C ILE A 173 10.34 6.01 4.71
N GLY A 174 9.22 5.35 4.53
CA GLY A 174 7.89 5.97 4.50
C GLY A 174 6.79 4.99 4.16
N ALA A 175 5.54 5.40 4.35
CA ALA A 175 4.39 4.57 4.00
C ALA A 175 3.22 5.37 3.45
N PHE A 176 2.34 4.66 2.70
CA PHE A 176 1.02 5.17 2.30
C PHE A 176 -0.05 4.07 2.37
N SER A 177 -1.29 4.48 2.56
CA SER A 177 -2.43 3.56 2.59
C SER A 177 -3.66 4.15 1.92
N TYR A 178 -4.53 3.27 1.41
CA TYR A 178 -5.89 3.60 0.99
C TYR A 178 -6.90 2.72 1.70
N GLY A 179 -8.00 3.34 2.21
CA GLY A 179 -9.11 2.62 2.83
C GLY A 179 -8.69 1.80 4.06
N ALA A 180 -7.71 2.28 4.82
CA ALA A 180 -7.14 1.59 5.97
C ALA A 180 -7.24 2.41 7.25
N HIS A 181 -7.43 1.71 8.38
CA HIS A 181 -7.49 2.34 9.69
C HIS A 181 -6.90 1.43 10.78
N SER A 182 -6.47 2.00 11.91
CA SER A 182 -5.87 1.28 13.04
C SER A 182 -6.86 0.96 14.17
N ALA A 183 -8.18 1.01 13.92
CA ALA A 183 -9.15 0.58 14.91
C ALA A 183 -8.92 -0.88 15.33
N ALA A 184 -9.00 -1.14 16.63
CA ALA A 184 -8.73 -2.45 17.21
C ALA A 184 -9.97 -3.33 17.20
N PRO A 185 -9.94 -4.56 16.64
CA PRO A 185 -11.04 -5.50 16.77
C PRO A 185 -11.26 -5.91 18.22
N MET A 186 -12.51 -5.91 18.68
CA MET A 186 -12.86 -6.31 20.06
C MET A 186 -12.45 -7.76 20.39
N GLN A 187 -12.48 -8.66 19.39
CA GLN A 187 -12.08 -10.05 19.55
C GLN A 187 -10.63 -10.22 20.04
N LEU A 188 -9.79 -9.18 19.88
CA LEU A 188 -8.41 -9.16 20.37
C LEU A 188 -8.29 -8.58 21.78
N GLY A 189 -9.43 -8.38 22.49
CA GLY A 189 -9.48 -7.92 23.85
C GLY A 189 -9.33 -6.40 24.06
N TYR A 190 -9.41 -5.61 23.02
CA TYR A 190 -9.40 -4.13 23.12
C TYR A 190 -10.78 -3.57 23.46
N ASP A 191 -10.80 -2.40 24.06
CA ASP A 191 -12.02 -1.69 24.37
C ASP A 191 -12.68 -1.14 23.08
N ALA A 192 -14.00 -0.98 23.13
CA ALA A 192 -14.80 -0.51 22.00
C ALA A 192 -14.27 0.83 21.44
N GLY A 193 -14.12 0.88 20.12
CA GLY A 193 -13.69 2.07 19.42
C GLY A 193 -12.24 2.51 19.62
N THR A 194 -11.39 1.63 20.21
CA THR A 194 -9.96 1.92 20.39
C THR A 194 -9.26 2.12 19.03
N ILE A 195 -8.48 3.17 18.91
CA ILE A 195 -7.56 3.40 17.80
C ILE A 195 -6.15 3.07 18.28
N LEU A 196 -5.50 2.09 17.63
CA LEU A 196 -4.16 1.67 18.00
C LEU A 196 -3.11 2.66 17.47
N PRO A 197 -2.05 2.93 18.24
CA PRO A 197 -1.01 3.87 17.81
C PRO A 197 -0.26 3.33 16.58
N LEU A 198 0.23 4.25 15.74
CA LEU A 198 1.11 3.95 14.61
C LEU A 198 2.54 4.40 14.94
N PRO A 199 3.56 3.84 14.26
CA PRO A 199 4.92 4.38 14.32
C PRO A 199 4.96 5.87 13.95
N ASP A 200 5.89 6.63 14.52
CA ASP A 200 5.98 8.08 14.34
C ASP A 200 7.33 8.55 13.74
N SER A 201 8.20 7.60 13.42
CA SER A 201 9.56 7.87 12.92
C SER A 201 9.60 8.31 11.44
N LEU A 202 8.60 7.91 10.63
CA LEU A 202 8.61 8.09 9.18
C LEU A 202 7.39 8.86 8.67
N PRO A 203 7.50 9.56 7.51
CA PRO A 203 6.35 10.21 6.88
C PRO A 203 5.30 9.20 6.43
N MET A 204 4.03 9.53 6.61
CA MET A 204 2.89 8.69 6.26
C MET A 204 1.85 9.46 5.45
N LEU A 205 1.29 8.80 4.42
CA LEU A 205 0.13 9.28 3.68
C LEU A 205 -1.04 8.32 3.91
N ILE A 206 -2.11 8.82 4.51
CA ILE A 206 -3.34 8.06 4.75
C ILE A 206 -4.44 8.61 3.84
N ILE A 207 -4.98 7.77 2.96
CA ILE A 207 -6.04 8.14 2.02
C ILE A 207 -7.30 7.34 2.33
N GLY A 208 -8.45 8.00 2.31
CA GLY A 208 -9.78 7.36 2.40
C GLY A 208 -10.78 7.97 1.45
N GLY A 209 -11.95 7.39 1.38
CA GLY A 209 -13.07 7.88 0.58
C GLY A 209 -14.30 8.19 1.43
N THR A 210 -15.15 9.12 0.98
CA THR A 210 -16.38 9.46 1.71
C THR A 210 -17.46 8.37 1.59
N GLU A 211 -17.33 7.46 0.60
CA GLU A 211 -18.28 6.39 0.29
C GLU A 211 -17.73 4.98 0.60
N ASP A 212 -16.85 4.85 1.60
CA ASP A 212 -16.28 3.55 2.01
C ASP A 212 -17.36 2.71 2.76
N GLY A 213 -18.14 1.95 2.01
CA GLY A 213 -19.21 1.11 2.52
C GLY A 213 -18.70 -0.09 3.32
N VAL A 214 -17.49 -0.58 3.00
CA VAL A 214 -16.87 -1.71 3.70
C VAL A 214 -16.52 -1.31 5.13
N ILE A 215 -15.84 -0.19 5.31
CA ILE A 215 -15.53 0.34 6.65
C ILE A 215 -16.83 0.66 7.41
N ALA A 216 -17.78 1.32 6.74
CA ALA A 216 -19.03 1.73 7.38
C ALA A 216 -19.82 0.54 7.95
N LYS A 217 -19.97 -0.55 7.18
CA LYS A 217 -20.77 -1.72 7.56
C LYS A 217 -20.09 -2.66 8.56
N ASN A 218 -18.78 -2.53 8.76
CA ASN A 218 -18.02 -3.37 9.68
C ASN A 218 -17.76 -2.74 11.07
N SER A 219 -18.45 -1.64 11.42
CA SER A 219 -18.28 -0.91 12.67
C SER A 219 -18.37 -1.78 13.93
N LYS A 220 -19.26 -2.78 13.93
CA LYS A 220 -19.50 -3.68 15.07
C LYS A 220 -18.28 -4.56 15.44
N ILE A 221 -17.39 -4.86 14.50
CA ILE A 221 -16.13 -5.57 14.76
C ILE A 221 -15.28 -4.79 15.76
N TYR A 222 -15.40 -3.47 15.75
CA TYR A 222 -14.64 -2.52 16.59
C TYR A 222 -15.44 -2.03 17.81
N GLY A 223 -16.58 -2.67 18.10
CA GLY A 223 -17.46 -2.30 19.21
C GLY A 223 -18.21 -0.98 19.03
N VAL A 224 -18.30 -0.47 17.81
CA VAL A 224 -19.00 0.75 17.47
C VAL A 224 -20.30 0.38 16.76
N GLU A 225 -21.43 0.88 17.24
CA GLU A 225 -22.75 0.59 16.61
C GLU A 225 -22.75 1.09 15.16
N GLN A 226 -22.30 2.32 14.97
CA GLN A 226 -22.18 2.95 13.66
C GLN A 226 -21.09 4.05 13.71
N TRP A 227 -20.23 4.11 12.68
CA TRP A 227 -19.31 5.22 12.51
C TRP A 227 -20.07 6.51 12.13
N GLN A 228 -19.58 7.68 12.54
CA GLN A 228 -20.19 8.98 12.20
C GLN A 228 -20.29 9.19 10.68
N THR A 229 -19.25 8.78 9.96
CA THR A 229 -19.18 8.73 8.49
C THR A 229 -18.38 7.51 8.07
N PRO A 230 -18.48 7.04 6.80
CA PRO A 230 -17.63 5.95 6.28
C PRO A 230 -16.14 6.22 6.45
N ALA A 231 -15.69 7.47 6.27
CA ALA A 231 -14.30 7.86 6.43
C ALA A 231 -13.86 8.05 7.90
N ASN A 232 -14.77 8.04 8.87
CA ASN A 232 -14.46 8.38 10.26
C ASN A 232 -13.32 7.57 10.88
N PRO A 233 -13.21 6.22 10.72
CA PRO A 233 -12.09 5.47 11.29
C PRO A 233 -10.73 5.84 10.68
N VAL A 234 -10.70 6.16 9.38
CA VAL A 234 -9.49 6.63 8.68
C VAL A 234 -9.04 7.98 9.23
N ILE A 235 -10.00 8.90 9.40
CA ILE A 235 -9.76 10.24 9.99
C ILE A 235 -9.26 10.10 11.42
N ARG A 236 -9.92 9.27 12.24
CA ARG A 236 -9.51 9.01 13.61
C ARG A 236 -8.10 8.40 13.69
N THR A 237 -7.77 7.47 12.79
CA THR A 237 -6.42 6.90 12.70
C THR A 237 -5.38 8.00 12.51
N PHE A 238 -5.58 8.93 11.59
CA PHE A 238 -4.64 10.02 11.42
C PHE A 238 -4.57 10.92 12.66
N ARG A 239 -5.71 11.33 13.20
CA ARG A 239 -5.77 12.27 14.33
C ARG A 239 -5.23 11.68 15.63
N GLU A 240 -5.55 10.41 15.93
CA GLU A 240 -5.29 9.76 17.22
C GLU A 240 -4.03 8.90 17.20
N ALA A 241 -3.71 8.21 16.08
CA ALA A 241 -2.61 7.26 15.99
C ALA A 241 -1.30 7.86 15.46
N VAL A 242 -1.36 8.79 14.49
CA VAL A 242 -0.16 9.45 13.96
C VAL A 242 0.26 10.54 14.93
N LYS A 243 1.44 10.38 15.55
CA LYS A 243 1.99 11.34 16.53
C LYS A 243 3.06 12.26 15.95
N ARG A 244 3.61 11.92 14.77
CA ARG A 244 4.62 12.70 14.06
C ARG A 244 4.13 14.11 13.75
N GLN A 245 4.99 15.13 14.01
CA GLN A 245 4.67 16.56 13.86
C GLN A 245 5.73 17.30 13.00
N ASN A 246 6.20 16.64 11.95
CA ASN A 246 7.27 17.17 11.08
C ASN A 246 6.74 17.88 9.83
N ASN A 247 5.44 18.07 9.71
CA ASN A 247 4.77 18.62 8.53
C ASN A 247 5.05 17.81 7.25
N ASP A 248 5.11 16.48 7.39
CA ASP A 248 5.40 15.54 6.29
C ASP A 248 4.48 14.30 6.29
N SER A 249 3.47 14.27 7.15
CA SER A 249 2.43 13.23 7.16
C SER A 249 1.07 13.83 6.83
N TYR A 250 0.32 13.16 5.94
CA TYR A 250 -0.94 13.69 5.41
C TYR A 250 -2.10 12.71 5.54
N LEU A 251 -3.27 13.26 5.85
CA LEU A 251 -4.57 12.64 5.63
C LEU A 251 -5.23 13.29 4.42
N ILE A 252 -5.79 12.48 3.52
CA ILE A 252 -6.56 12.95 2.37
C ILE A 252 -7.82 12.12 2.25
N ILE A 253 -8.99 12.76 2.23
CA ILE A 253 -10.28 12.11 1.98
C ILE A 253 -10.79 12.54 0.60
N ILE A 254 -11.08 11.56 -0.25
CA ILE A 254 -11.56 11.77 -1.63
C ILE A 254 -13.08 11.66 -1.64
N GLU A 255 -13.74 12.69 -2.18
CA GLU A 255 -15.19 12.77 -2.29
C GLU A 255 -15.73 11.74 -3.29
N GLY A 256 -16.74 10.98 -2.89
CA GLY A 256 -17.40 9.97 -3.72
C GLY A 256 -16.58 8.69 -3.94
N ALA A 257 -15.35 8.60 -3.43
CA ALA A 257 -14.53 7.39 -3.53
C ALA A 257 -15.00 6.34 -2.51
N ASN A 258 -15.12 5.08 -2.95
CA ASN A 258 -15.51 3.95 -2.12
C ASN A 258 -14.30 3.10 -1.70
N HIS A 259 -14.50 1.99 -0.99
CA HIS A 259 -13.42 1.13 -0.53
C HIS A 259 -12.55 0.60 -1.67
N PHE A 260 -13.17 0.22 -2.78
CA PHE A 260 -12.49 -0.36 -3.94
C PHE A 260 -12.08 0.67 -5.02
N ALA A 261 -12.18 1.98 -4.75
CA ALA A 261 -11.79 3.00 -5.75
C ALA A 261 -10.33 2.87 -6.20
N ILE A 262 -9.43 2.37 -5.34
CA ILE A 262 -8.03 2.06 -5.70
C ILE A 262 -7.88 0.77 -6.53
N ALA A 263 -8.86 -0.13 -6.51
CA ALA A 263 -8.83 -1.39 -7.26
C ALA A 263 -9.46 -1.20 -8.65
N ASN A 264 -8.73 -1.57 -9.69
CA ASN A 264 -9.26 -1.55 -11.06
C ASN A 264 -9.95 -2.89 -11.36
N ASN A 265 -11.26 -2.85 -11.65
CA ASN A 265 -12.08 -4.04 -11.88
C ASN A 265 -11.98 -5.06 -10.73
N PRO A 266 -12.38 -4.71 -9.49
CA PRO A 266 -12.41 -5.67 -8.41
C PRO A 266 -13.36 -6.82 -8.74
N ASP A 267 -13.06 -8.00 -8.21
CA ASP A 267 -13.92 -9.19 -8.41
C ASP A 267 -15.30 -8.94 -7.80
N PRO A 268 -16.38 -8.90 -8.61
CA PRO A 268 -17.72 -8.61 -8.12
C PRO A 268 -18.32 -9.75 -7.28
N THR A 269 -17.69 -10.95 -7.28
CA THR A 269 -18.14 -12.10 -6.48
C THR A 269 -17.65 -12.02 -5.04
N LEU A 270 -16.74 -11.11 -4.72
CA LEU A 270 -16.31 -10.91 -3.34
C LEU A 270 -17.47 -10.34 -2.51
N SER A 271 -17.83 -11.05 -1.45
CA SER A 271 -18.89 -10.60 -0.53
C SER A 271 -18.62 -9.22 0.06
N VAL A 272 -17.35 -8.86 0.22
CA VAL A 272 -16.91 -7.54 0.68
C VAL A 272 -17.21 -6.47 -0.37
N ALA A 273 -16.98 -6.75 -1.65
CA ALA A 273 -17.27 -5.81 -2.75
C ALA A 273 -18.79 -5.55 -2.89
N ALA A 274 -19.62 -6.58 -2.66
CA ALA A 274 -21.09 -6.44 -2.65
C ALA A 274 -21.60 -5.55 -1.50
N ASN A 275 -20.79 -5.35 -0.47
CA ASN A 275 -21.09 -4.50 0.66
C ASN A 275 -20.63 -3.06 0.51
N ASP A 276 -19.84 -2.75 -0.50
CA ASP A 276 -19.36 -1.38 -0.72
C ASP A 276 -20.45 -0.46 -1.26
N PHE A 277 -20.28 0.84 -1.10
CA PHE A 277 -21.15 1.82 -1.75
C PHE A 277 -20.65 2.05 -3.20
N ALA A 278 -21.51 2.61 -4.05
CA ALA A 278 -21.11 2.91 -5.42
C ALA A 278 -20.12 4.08 -5.45
N SER A 279 -18.99 3.90 -6.13
CA SER A 279 -18.10 5.03 -6.45
C SER A 279 -18.68 5.83 -7.60
N THR A 280 -18.53 7.16 -7.53
CA THR A 280 -19.10 8.07 -8.54
C THR A 280 -18.17 8.27 -9.75
N GLN A 281 -16.84 8.25 -9.57
CA GLN A 281 -15.84 8.55 -10.61
C GLN A 281 -14.56 7.71 -10.46
N PRO A 282 -14.61 6.38 -10.51
CA PRO A 282 -13.49 5.51 -10.12
C PRO A 282 -12.21 5.72 -10.94
N GLU A 283 -12.30 6.08 -12.22
CA GLU A 283 -11.11 6.34 -13.06
C GLU A 283 -10.44 7.67 -12.69
N ALA A 284 -11.23 8.72 -12.47
CA ALA A 284 -10.73 10.02 -12.04
C ALA A 284 -10.11 9.92 -10.64
N ASP A 285 -10.73 9.15 -9.74
CA ASP A 285 -10.21 8.90 -8.39
C ASP A 285 -8.86 8.19 -8.45
N ARG A 286 -8.70 7.15 -9.29
CA ARG A 286 -7.41 6.46 -9.48
C ARG A 286 -6.34 7.39 -10.02
N SER A 287 -6.63 8.20 -11.03
CA SER A 287 -5.68 9.17 -11.59
C SER A 287 -5.23 10.18 -10.53
N LEU A 288 -6.16 10.69 -9.72
CA LEU A 288 -5.87 11.58 -8.61
C LEU A 288 -5.00 10.89 -7.55
N MET A 289 -5.36 9.65 -7.14
CA MET A 289 -4.58 8.87 -6.17
C MET A 289 -3.14 8.62 -6.65
N ALA A 290 -2.93 8.23 -7.91
CA ALA A 290 -1.58 8.03 -8.46
C ALA A 290 -0.74 9.31 -8.42
N SER A 291 -1.38 10.45 -8.69
CA SER A 291 -0.73 11.75 -8.64
C SER A 291 -0.36 12.14 -7.21
N ILE A 292 -1.28 11.96 -6.26
CA ILE A 292 -1.06 12.24 -4.84
C ILE A 292 0.03 11.33 -4.27
N ILE A 293 -0.08 10.01 -4.46
CA ILE A 293 0.88 9.02 -3.94
C ILE A 293 2.27 9.28 -4.52
N GLY A 294 2.37 9.42 -5.85
CA GLY A 294 3.65 9.66 -6.52
C GLY A 294 4.30 10.98 -6.11
N SER A 295 3.52 12.05 -5.98
CA SER A 295 4.02 13.35 -5.51
C SER A 295 4.42 13.30 -4.03
N PHE A 296 3.63 12.65 -3.17
CA PHE A 296 3.98 12.45 -1.76
C PHE A 296 5.33 11.72 -1.62
N ILE A 297 5.50 10.61 -2.33
CA ILE A 297 6.76 9.85 -2.32
C ILE A 297 7.93 10.75 -2.75
N ASN A 298 7.80 11.47 -3.85
CA ASN A 298 8.87 12.33 -4.35
C ASN A 298 9.18 13.49 -3.42
N THR A 299 8.16 14.13 -2.85
CA THR A 299 8.34 15.34 -2.03
C THR A 299 8.77 15.02 -0.61
N PHE A 300 8.06 14.12 0.09
CA PHE A 300 8.25 13.94 1.54
C PHE A 300 9.14 12.75 1.89
N VAL A 301 9.16 11.71 1.06
CA VAL A 301 9.96 10.51 1.33
C VAL A 301 11.33 10.60 0.66
N LEU A 302 11.38 10.89 -0.64
CA LEU A 302 12.62 10.91 -1.42
C LEU A 302 13.29 12.30 -1.48
N LYS A 303 12.59 13.36 -1.11
CA LYS A 303 13.06 14.76 -1.14
C LYS A 303 13.55 15.21 -2.54
N ARG A 304 12.81 14.83 -3.59
CA ARG A 304 13.15 15.10 -5.00
C ARG A 304 12.32 16.25 -5.63
N SER A 305 11.22 16.64 -4.99
CA SER A 305 10.30 17.68 -5.47
C SER A 305 9.98 18.70 -4.39
N GLU A 306 9.57 19.89 -4.80
CA GLU A 306 9.16 20.95 -3.90
C GLU A 306 7.76 20.69 -3.31
N LYS A 307 7.56 21.13 -2.05
CA LYS A 307 6.28 20.97 -1.34
C LYS A 307 5.12 21.65 -2.05
N ALA A 308 5.38 22.78 -2.70
CA ALA A 308 4.36 23.56 -3.40
C ALA A 308 3.68 22.77 -4.53
N GLU A 309 4.39 21.87 -5.23
CA GLU A 309 3.82 21.01 -6.27
C GLU A 309 2.80 20.04 -5.66
N PHE A 310 3.10 19.47 -4.50
CA PHE A 310 2.17 18.60 -3.77
C PHE A 310 0.96 19.38 -3.24
N GLU A 311 1.18 20.55 -2.64
CA GLU A 311 0.12 21.39 -2.10
C GLU A 311 -0.87 21.86 -3.19
N GLN A 312 -0.39 22.06 -4.42
CA GLN A 312 -1.27 22.36 -5.56
C GLN A 312 -2.23 21.21 -5.87
N LEU A 313 -1.79 19.94 -5.77
CA LEU A 313 -2.66 18.78 -5.95
C LEU A 313 -3.77 18.73 -4.90
N LEU A 314 -3.49 19.20 -3.67
CA LEU A 314 -4.46 19.21 -2.58
C LEU A 314 -5.62 20.20 -2.81
N GLN A 315 -5.51 21.10 -3.77
CA GLN A 315 -6.60 22.01 -4.17
C GLN A 315 -7.60 21.35 -5.15
N HIS A 316 -7.41 20.07 -5.48
CA HIS A 316 -8.30 19.38 -6.39
C HIS A 316 -9.70 19.25 -5.79
N ARG A 317 -10.74 19.58 -6.58
CA ARG A 317 -12.15 19.64 -6.15
C ARG A 317 -12.72 18.33 -5.59
N ALA A 318 -12.13 17.19 -5.92
CA ALA A 318 -12.52 15.88 -5.41
C ALA A 318 -11.90 15.58 -4.02
N ILE A 319 -11.13 16.48 -3.43
CA ILE A 319 -10.59 16.31 -2.08
C ILE A 319 -11.55 16.97 -1.10
N ALA A 320 -12.21 16.14 -0.27
CA ALA A 320 -13.18 16.58 0.72
C ALA A 320 -12.50 17.06 2.01
N LEU A 321 -11.34 16.48 2.36
CA LEU A 321 -10.59 16.82 3.58
C LEU A 321 -9.10 16.59 3.37
N THR A 322 -8.31 17.52 3.90
CA THR A 322 -6.85 17.37 4.04
C THR A 322 -6.43 17.77 5.45
N GLU A 323 -5.58 16.97 6.08
CA GLU A 323 -4.91 17.30 7.34
C GLU A 323 -3.42 17.00 7.22
N LEU A 324 -2.62 17.75 8.00
CA LEU A 324 -1.16 17.71 8.02
C LEU A 324 -0.64 17.58 9.46
N LYS A 325 0.37 16.74 9.63
CA LYS A 325 1.14 16.60 10.88
C LYS A 325 2.64 16.58 10.62
#